data_3ccdaf070a16d7c77f9be8a47c5d70fc
#
_entry.id   3ccdaf070a16d7c77f9be8a47c5d70fc
#
_cell.length_a   1.000
_cell.length_b   1.000
_cell.length_c   1.000
_cell.angle_alpha   90.00
_cell.angle_beta   90.00
_cell.angle_gamma   90.00
#
_symmetry.space_group_name_H-M   'P 1'
#
loop_
_entity.id
_entity.type
_entity.pdbx_description
1 polymer ?
#
loop_
_entity_poly.entity_id
_entity_poly.type
_entity_poly.pdbx_seq_one_letter_code
_entity_poly.pdbx_strand_id
1 'polypeptide(L)'
;MSHFVTGEPVAEVSQANGGLVARDLRKAEQARDALQEIPCAELIRMVQRAGELFQSADLPVGDALQSPEDFVRQQSATTGLPEKLCRMNMEKLGGVLAQLDQILAALTRKLNLDIFTRGFGDEGGVMRSYQAAAPVLGMVLPSNSPGVHSLWLPVVPLQVGLVLKPGPQEPWTPWRLSQAFFQAGIPRQAIAFYPGEAEVGAAVLSHCPRSFIFGGTATVDHYRTNPAVQVHGPGFSKILLGDDIVDNWEQYLDLMVQSVLVNSGRSCINCSGIWASRHTREIAEALAKRLGPIEPLPPDDPNAELAAFTVPGQAEAISVDIDRALEQDGVEDATAPYHGGGRLTSQERYGYLRPTVIRCESPQLAAAGKEYMFPYVTVVECPQDKMTSSIGTTLVATGITYDEAFRQSLLKATNIDRLNLGPIPTTQVNWLAPHEGNIVDFLFRARAFQMA
;
A
#
# COMPACT_ATOMS: atom_id res chain seq x y z
N MET A 1 -14.52 -18.52 2.88
CA MET A 1 -13.42 -18.21 1.95
C MET A 1 -12.92 -19.51 1.35
N SER A 2 -12.61 -19.51 0.07
CA SER A 2 -12.20 -20.73 -0.65
C SER A 2 -10.85 -20.53 -1.30
N HIS A 3 -10.12 -21.62 -1.46
CA HIS A 3 -8.86 -21.66 -2.19
C HIS A 3 -9.11 -21.32 -3.65
N PHE A 4 -8.39 -20.33 -4.19
CA PHE A 4 -8.69 -19.79 -5.51
C PHE A 4 -8.50 -20.83 -6.64
N VAL A 5 -7.56 -21.78 -6.50
CA VAL A 5 -7.32 -22.84 -7.49
C VAL A 5 -8.32 -23.99 -7.32
N THR A 6 -8.40 -24.59 -6.13
CA THR A 6 -9.15 -25.84 -5.90
C THR A 6 -10.63 -25.60 -5.60
N GLY A 7 -10.98 -24.41 -5.08
CA GLY A 7 -12.32 -24.10 -4.57
C GLY A 7 -12.65 -24.72 -3.21
N GLU A 8 -11.70 -25.43 -2.60
CA GLU A 8 -11.88 -26.02 -1.27
C GLU A 8 -12.00 -24.91 -0.19
N PRO A 9 -12.79 -25.16 0.86
CA PRO A 9 -12.88 -24.22 1.97
C PRO A 9 -11.54 -24.00 2.67
N VAL A 10 -11.14 -22.73 2.85
CA VAL A 10 -9.94 -22.34 3.63
C VAL A 10 -10.34 -21.88 5.01
N ALA A 11 -11.39 -21.08 5.12
CA ALA A 11 -11.93 -20.60 6.40
C ALA A 11 -13.37 -20.10 6.26
N GLU A 12 -14.08 -20.12 7.37
CA GLU A 12 -15.34 -19.39 7.55
C GLU A 12 -15.08 -18.11 8.35
N VAL A 13 -15.60 -16.98 7.88
CA VAL A 13 -15.41 -15.67 8.50
C VAL A 13 -16.78 -15.08 8.83
N SER A 14 -17.03 -14.88 10.12
CA SER A 14 -18.25 -14.21 10.57
C SER A 14 -18.32 -12.79 10.04
N GLN A 15 -19.46 -12.42 9.46
CA GLN A 15 -19.68 -11.10 8.89
C GLN A 15 -20.36 -10.18 9.91
N ALA A 16 -19.81 -8.97 10.05
CA ALA A 16 -20.46 -7.87 10.74
C ALA A 16 -21.52 -7.21 9.83
N ASN A 17 -22.34 -6.35 10.42
CA ASN A 17 -23.21 -5.43 9.69
C ASN A 17 -23.01 -4.00 10.20
N GLY A 18 -23.52 -3.03 9.46
CA GLY A 18 -23.36 -1.60 9.80
C GLY A 18 -23.97 -1.23 11.16
N GLY A 19 -25.07 -1.87 11.56
CA GLY A 19 -25.72 -1.64 12.87
C GLY A 19 -24.85 -2.10 14.05
N LEU A 20 -24.13 -3.22 13.91
CA LEU A 20 -23.16 -3.69 14.90
C LEU A 20 -22.02 -2.68 15.07
N VAL A 21 -21.42 -2.23 13.96
CA VAL A 21 -20.35 -1.23 13.96
C VAL A 21 -20.82 0.07 14.64
N ALA A 22 -21.98 0.60 14.23
CA ALA A 22 -22.56 1.82 14.81
C ALA A 22 -22.83 1.70 16.31
N ARG A 23 -23.29 0.53 16.77
CA ARG A 23 -23.52 0.25 18.20
C ARG A 23 -22.21 0.28 18.99
N ASP A 24 -21.21 -0.43 18.51
CA ASP A 24 -19.95 -0.64 19.23
C ASP A 24 -19.12 0.65 19.27
N LEU A 25 -19.14 1.44 18.19
CA LEU A 25 -18.43 2.71 18.12
C LEU A 25 -18.97 3.81 19.05
N ARG A 26 -20.16 3.63 19.65
CA ARG A 26 -20.61 4.49 20.78
C ARG A 26 -19.69 4.39 21.99
N LYS A 27 -18.87 3.34 22.08
CA LYS A 27 -17.89 3.11 23.16
C LYS A 27 -16.45 3.27 22.68
N ALA A 28 -16.23 3.94 21.55
CA ALA A 28 -14.90 4.09 20.94
C ALA A 28 -13.88 4.76 21.88
N GLU A 29 -14.32 5.66 22.77
CA GLU A 29 -13.46 6.29 23.79
C GLU A 29 -12.76 5.25 24.67
N GLN A 30 -13.39 4.12 24.99
CA GLN A 30 -12.81 3.07 25.83
C GLN A 30 -11.54 2.47 25.25
N ALA A 31 -11.37 2.52 23.93
CA ALA A 31 -10.14 2.07 23.27
C ALA A 31 -8.95 2.98 23.60
N ARG A 32 -9.17 4.29 23.52
CA ARG A 32 -8.18 5.29 23.87
C ARG A 32 -7.90 5.30 25.37
N ASP A 33 -8.92 5.27 26.21
CA ASP A 33 -8.78 5.24 27.67
C ASP A 33 -7.89 4.08 28.10
N ALA A 34 -8.14 2.86 27.59
CA ALA A 34 -7.33 1.69 27.90
C ALA A 34 -5.87 1.82 27.45
N LEU A 35 -5.62 2.50 26.33
CA LEU A 35 -4.25 2.74 25.85
C LEU A 35 -3.54 3.84 26.64
N GLN A 36 -4.26 4.85 27.16
CA GLN A 36 -3.70 5.94 27.94
C GLN A 36 -3.20 5.50 29.32
N GLU A 37 -3.69 4.36 29.84
CA GLU A 37 -3.18 3.76 31.07
C GLU A 37 -1.74 3.21 30.90
N ILE A 38 -1.26 3.05 29.66
CA ILE A 38 0.05 2.50 29.34
C ILE A 38 0.92 3.59 28.70
N PRO A 39 2.12 3.89 29.24
CA PRO A 39 3.02 4.87 28.65
C PRO A 39 3.37 4.55 27.19
N CYS A 40 3.49 5.57 26.34
CA CYS A 40 3.84 5.39 24.91
C CYS A 40 5.11 4.54 24.72
N ALA A 41 6.13 4.73 25.53
CA ALA A 41 7.36 3.93 25.47
C ALA A 41 7.13 2.45 25.76
N GLU A 42 6.17 2.11 26.62
CA GLU A 42 5.78 0.72 26.89
C GLU A 42 4.98 0.14 25.71
N LEU A 43 4.02 0.90 25.18
CA LEU A 43 3.27 0.50 23.99
C LEU A 43 4.19 0.22 22.80
N ILE A 44 5.25 1.03 22.60
CA ILE A 44 6.27 0.78 21.57
C ILE A 44 6.93 -0.59 21.79
N ARG A 45 7.39 -0.90 23.02
CA ARG A 45 8.00 -2.19 23.32
C ARG A 45 7.04 -3.37 23.10
N MET A 46 5.78 -3.21 23.51
CA MET A 46 4.73 -4.21 23.25
C MET A 46 4.53 -4.45 21.76
N VAL A 47 4.47 -3.39 20.96
CA VAL A 47 4.27 -3.50 19.49
C VAL A 47 5.51 -4.07 18.81
N GLN A 48 6.73 -3.75 19.26
CA GLN A 48 7.96 -4.41 18.79
C GLN A 48 7.92 -5.90 19.11
N ARG A 49 7.53 -6.29 20.35
CA ARG A 49 7.32 -7.69 20.73
C ARG A 49 6.26 -8.37 19.87
N ALA A 50 5.17 -7.67 19.55
CA ALA A 50 4.15 -8.18 18.64
C ALA A 50 4.73 -8.48 17.24
N GLY A 51 5.70 -7.71 16.76
CA GLY A 51 6.41 -7.97 15.51
C GLY A 51 7.16 -9.30 15.50
N GLU A 52 7.80 -9.65 16.60
CA GLU A 52 8.44 -10.97 16.77
C GLU A 52 7.39 -12.09 16.79
N LEU A 53 6.30 -11.91 17.55
CA LEU A 53 5.21 -12.89 17.64
C LEU A 53 4.50 -13.06 16.28
N PHE A 54 4.27 -11.99 15.55
CA PHE A 54 3.67 -12.03 14.22
C PHE A 54 4.46 -12.91 13.25
N GLN A 55 5.79 -12.89 13.33
CA GLN A 55 6.66 -13.61 12.42
C GLN A 55 6.93 -15.05 12.86
N SER A 56 6.85 -15.37 14.16
CA SER A 56 7.38 -16.64 14.68
C SER A 56 6.41 -17.46 15.54
N ALA A 57 5.35 -16.85 16.07
CA ALA A 57 4.48 -17.55 17.01
C ALA A 57 3.28 -18.23 16.33
N ASP A 58 2.79 -19.29 16.96
CA ASP A 58 1.47 -19.82 16.70
C ASP A 58 0.43 -18.91 17.35
N LEU A 59 -0.45 -18.31 16.55
CA LEU A 59 -1.42 -17.32 17.00
C LEU A 59 -2.86 -17.81 16.79
N PRO A 60 -3.81 -17.37 17.63
CA PRO A 60 -5.20 -17.84 17.54
C PRO A 60 -5.89 -17.44 16.22
N VAL A 61 -6.54 -18.41 15.59
CA VAL A 61 -7.46 -18.20 14.47
C VAL A 61 -8.68 -19.09 14.68
N GLY A 62 -9.83 -18.53 15.07
CA GLY A 62 -10.99 -19.29 15.53
C GLY A 62 -10.61 -20.15 16.75
N ASP A 63 -10.95 -21.43 16.70
CA ASP A 63 -10.65 -22.42 17.76
C ASP A 63 -9.28 -23.11 17.58
N ALA A 64 -8.50 -22.70 16.56
CA ALA A 64 -7.21 -23.28 16.24
C ALA A 64 -6.06 -22.28 16.44
N LEU A 65 -4.84 -22.79 16.35
CA LEU A 65 -3.63 -21.99 16.25
C LEU A 65 -3.14 -21.98 14.80
N GLN A 66 -2.67 -20.83 14.34
CA GLN A 66 -2.13 -20.57 13.01
C GLN A 66 -0.62 -20.38 13.14
N SER A 67 0.16 -21.30 12.62
CA SER A 67 1.61 -21.11 12.48
C SER A 67 1.94 -20.02 11.44
N PRO A 68 3.17 -19.50 11.38
CA PRO A 68 3.61 -18.62 10.30
C PRO A 68 3.42 -19.23 8.90
N GLU A 69 3.68 -20.53 8.75
CA GLU A 69 3.52 -21.27 7.51
C GLU A 69 2.04 -21.41 7.12
N ASP A 70 1.16 -21.70 8.10
CA ASP A 70 -0.29 -21.75 7.85
C ASP A 70 -0.81 -20.38 7.40
N PHE A 71 -0.35 -19.31 8.03
CA PHE A 71 -0.68 -17.96 7.64
C PHE A 71 -0.30 -17.68 6.18
N VAL A 72 0.94 -18.01 5.78
CA VAL A 72 1.42 -17.81 4.40
C VAL A 72 0.56 -18.60 3.40
N ARG A 73 0.29 -19.88 3.68
CA ARG A 73 -0.56 -20.73 2.83
C ARG A 73 -1.99 -20.21 2.71
N GLN A 74 -2.61 -19.84 3.83
CA GLN A 74 -3.99 -19.34 3.86
C GLN A 74 -4.13 -18.00 3.16
N GLN A 75 -3.16 -17.09 3.36
CA GLN A 75 -3.13 -15.80 2.67
C GLN A 75 -2.96 -16.01 1.16
N SER A 76 -2.02 -16.84 0.74
CA SER A 76 -1.81 -17.19 -0.66
C SER A 76 -3.07 -17.79 -1.28
N ALA A 77 -3.69 -18.75 -0.61
CA ALA A 77 -4.87 -19.48 -1.06
C ALA A 77 -6.08 -18.58 -1.38
N THR A 78 -6.21 -17.41 -0.74
CA THR A 78 -7.35 -16.52 -0.92
C THR A 78 -7.04 -15.25 -1.71
N THR A 79 -5.79 -14.78 -1.65
CA THR A 79 -5.37 -13.54 -2.35
C THR A 79 -4.79 -13.79 -3.73
N GLY A 80 -4.37 -15.02 -4.02
CA GLY A 80 -3.65 -15.36 -5.23
C GLY A 80 -2.19 -14.91 -5.26
N LEU A 81 -1.67 -14.32 -4.18
CA LEU A 81 -0.24 -14.01 -4.05
C LEU A 81 0.57 -15.30 -3.91
N PRO A 82 1.68 -15.47 -4.63
CA PRO A 82 2.65 -16.54 -4.33
C PRO A 82 3.08 -16.55 -2.86
N GLU A 83 3.28 -17.75 -2.29
CA GLU A 83 3.70 -17.90 -0.90
C GLU A 83 4.98 -17.15 -0.56
N LYS A 84 5.94 -17.10 -1.49
CA LYS A 84 7.17 -16.32 -1.29
C LYS A 84 6.90 -14.82 -1.12
N LEU A 85 5.90 -14.28 -1.83
CA LEU A 85 5.51 -12.88 -1.70
C LEU A 85 4.71 -12.61 -0.43
N CYS A 86 3.89 -13.58 0.03
CA CYS A 86 3.25 -13.53 1.34
C CYS A 86 4.31 -13.48 2.46
N ARG A 87 5.34 -14.31 2.39
CA ARG A 87 6.46 -14.34 3.34
C ARG A 87 7.26 -13.04 3.31
N MET A 88 7.60 -12.53 2.14
CA MET A 88 8.27 -11.24 1.97
C MET A 88 7.48 -10.08 2.62
N ASN A 89 6.16 -10.04 2.44
CA ASN A 89 5.32 -9.02 3.07
C ASN A 89 5.26 -9.20 4.60
N MET A 90 5.24 -10.44 5.10
CA MET A 90 5.30 -10.75 6.52
C MET A 90 6.61 -10.23 7.16
N GLU A 91 7.74 -10.51 6.53
CA GLU A 91 9.07 -10.03 6.96
C GLU A 91 9.14 -8.49 6.93
N LYS A 92 8.61 -7.87 5.87
CA LYS A 92 8.52 -6.41 5.76
C LYS A 92 7.75 -5.78 6.92
N LEU A 93 6.58 -6.33 7.27
CA LEU A 93 5.78 -5.83 8.39
C LEU A 93 6.49 -6.03 9.73
N GLY A 94 7.13 -7.18 9.93
CA GLY A 94 7.96 -7.43 11.10
C GLY A 94 9.12 -6.45 11.23
N GLY A 95 9.78 -6.12 10.12
CA GLY A 95 10.84 -5.11 10.06
C GLY A 95 10.37 -3.70 10.43
N VAL A 96 9.16 -3.33 9.99
CA VAL A 96 8.54 -2.03 10.37
C VAL A 96 8.23 -2.00 11.87
N LEU A 97 7.65 -3.07 12.42
CA LEU A 97 7.35 -3.17 13.85
C LEU A 97 8.62 -3.11 14.70
N ALA A 98 9.71 -3.75 14.27
CA ALA A 98 11.00 -3.72 14.98
C ALA A 98 11.63 -2.32 15.06
N GLN A 99 11.38 -1.46 14.07
CA GLN A 99 11.95 -0.10 13.98
C GLN A 99 10.96 1.00 14.40
N LEU A 100 9.86 0.64 15.05
CA LEU A 100 8.75 1.55 15.30
C LEU A 100 9.12 2.76 16.18
N ASP A 101 10.04 2.60 17.11
CA ASP A 101 10.60 3.69 17.92
C ASP A 101 11.26 4.77 17.03
N GLN A 102 12.09 4.34 16.06
CA GLN A 102 12.76 5.25 15.12
C GLN A 102 11.75 5.90 14.17
N ILE A 103 10.78 5.12 13.69
CA ILE A 103 9.70 5.62 12.82
C ILE A 103 8.90 6.71 13.53
N LEU A 104 8.45 6.43 14.75
CA LEU A 104 7.69 7.40 15.54
C LEU A 104 8.54 8.64 15.88
N ALA A 105 9.80 8.47 16.26
CA ALA A 105 10.69 9.59 16.49
C ALA A 105 10.83 10.49 15.25
N ALA A 106 10.91 9.91 14.06
CA ALA A 106 10.99 10.66 12.81
C ALA A 106 9.66 11.36 12.48
N LEU A 107 8.53 10.65 12.52
CA LEU A 107 7.21 11.17 12.19
C LEU A 107 6.76 12.27 13.16
N THR A 108 7.15 12.19 14.43
CA THR A 108 6.87 13.21 15.45
C THR A 108 7.94 14.33 15.53
N ARG A 109 8.93 14.31 14.63
CA ARG A 109 10.06 15.26 14.62
C ARG A 109 10.82 15.27 15.97
N LYS A 110 10.99 14.08 16.56
CA LYS A 110 11.62 13.84 17.88
C LYS A 110 10.87 14.45 19.08
N LEU A 111 9.57 14.69 18.94
CA LEU A 111 8.72 15.10 20.05
C LEU A 111 8.77 14.04 21.17
N ASN A 112 8.81 14.47 22.43
CA ASN A 112 8.62 13.54 23.54
C ASN A 112 7.17 13.01 23.51
N LEU A 113 7.00 11.69 23.31
CA LEU A 113 5.70 11.05 23.16
C LEU A 113 4.83 11.13 24.42
N ASP A 114 5.41 11.37 25.61
CA ASP A 114 4.63 11.58 26.83
C ASP A 114 3.67 12.77 26.73
N ILE A 115 3.91 13.68 25.78
CA ILE A 115 3.01 14.82 25.53
C ILE A 115 1.63 14.36 25.04
N PHE A 116 1.54 13.21 24.36
CA PHE A 116 0.26 12.64 23.92
C PHE A 116 -0.54 12.03 25.07
N THR A 117 0.15 11.48 26.07
CA THR A 117 -0.46 10.94 27.29
C THR A 117 -0.95 12.07 28.20
N ARG A 118 -0.09 13.04 28.45
CA ARG A 118 -0.39 14.17 29.36
C ARG A 118 -1.26 15.24 28.72
N GLY A 119 -1.31 15.29 27.39
CA GLY A 119 -1.96 16.33 26.62
C GLY A 119 -1.17 17.64 26.50
N PHE A 120 -0.04 17.79 27.23
CA PHE A 120 0.85 18.94 27.15
C PHE A 120 2.30 18.58 27.55
N GLY A 121 3.25 19.42 27.17
CA GLY A 121 4.66 19.30 27.53
C GLY A 121 5.48 20.47 27.02
N ASP A 122 6.77 20.48 27.33
CA ASP A 122 7.74 21.44 26.80
C ASP A 122 8.33 20.90 25.49
N GLU A 123 8.39 21.76 24.48
CA GLU A 123 9.06 21.51 23.21
C GLU A 123 9.96 22.69 22.87
N GLY A 124 11.26 22.55 23.15
CA GLY A 124 12.25 23.59 22.87
C GLY A 124 12.04 24.88 23.68
N GLY A 125 11.59 24.77 24.93
CA GLY A 125 11.30 25.92 25.81
C GLY A 125 9.93 26.54 25.61
N VAL A 126 9.07 25.89 24.78
CA VAL A 126 7.69 26.33 24.52
C VAL A 126 6.71 25.29 25.01
N MET A 127 5.80 25.69 25.89
CA MET A 127 4.70 24.81 26.30
C MET A 127 3.77 24.52 25.14
N ARG A 128 3.62 23.23 24.82
CA ARG A 128 2.77 22.73 23.76
C ARG A 128 1.68 21.85 24.33
N SER A 129 0.54 21.84 23.71
CA SER A 129 -0.54 20.90 23.99
C SER A 129 -1.01 20.25 22.70
N TYR A 130 -1.21 18.93 22.77
CA TYR A 130 -1.74 18.15 21.66
C TYR A 130 -3.05 17.49 22.07
N GLN A 131 -4.00 17.52 21.17
CA GLN A 131 -5.31 16.90 21.35
C GLN A 131 -5.51 15.86 20.26
N ALA A 132 -5.88 14.63 20.65
CA ALA A 132 -6.28 13.62 19.68
C ALA A 132 -7.54 14.09 18.92
N ALA A 133 -7.52 13.94 17.61
CA ALA A 133 -8.65 14.28 16.73
C ALA A 133 -9.73 13.17 16.73
N ALA A 134 -9.35 11.97 17.18
CA ALA A 134 -10.23 10.81 17.26
C ALA A 134 -9.76 9.84 18.36
N PRO A 135 -10.65 9.12 19.03
CA PRO A 135 -10.30 8.04 19.95
C PRO A 135 -9.85 6.78 19.22
N VAL A 136 -10.31 6.59 17.98
CA VAL A 136 -10.00 5.46 17.12
C VAL A 136 -9.77 5.92 15.68
N LEU A 137 -8.93 5.19 14.95
CA LEU A 137 -8.78 5.29 13.51
C LEU A 137 -9.55 4.15 12.83
N GLY A 138 -10.50 4.51 11.96
CA GLY A 138 -11.19 3.55 11.10
C GLY A 138 -10.34 3.18 9.89
N MET A 139 -10.29 1.89 9.56
CA MET A 139 -9.50 1.37 8.43
C MET A 139 -10.38 0.52 7.53
N VAL A 140 -10.63 0.97 6.31
CA VAL A 140 -11.25 0.15 5.26
C VAL A 140 -10.14 -0.37 4.36
N LEU A 141 -9.70 -1.59 4.64
CA LEU A 141 -8.49 -2.19 4.12
C LEU A 141 -8.72 -2.90 2.77
N PRO A 142 -7.73 -2.93 1.88
CA PRO A 142 -7.81 -3.61 0.60
C PRO A 142 -7.40 -5.08 0.69
N SER A 143 -7.54 -5.83 -0.40
CA SER A 143 -7.08 -7.22 -0.52
C SER A 143 -5.83 -7.40 -1.41
N ASN A 144 -5.34 -6.33 -2.06
CA ASN A 144 -4.32 -6.47 -3.11
C ASN A 144 -2.88 -6.61 -2.59
N SER A 145 -2.54 -5.93 -1.50
CA SER A 145 -1.16 -5.93 -0.98
C SER A 145 -1.12 -5.89 0.54
N PRO A 146 -0.55 -6.91 1.20
CA PRO A 146 -0.40 -6.91 2.66
C PRO A 146 0.51 -5.79 3.18
N GLY A 147 1.40 -5.25 2.35
CA GLY A 147 2.31 -4.17 2.72
C GLY A 147 1.63 -2.89 3.22
N VAL A 148 0.36 -2.66 2.87
CA VAL A 148 -0.41 -1.47 3.32
C VAL A 148 -0.65 -1.45 4.83
N HIS A 149 -0.59 -2.61 5.49
CA HIS A 149 -0.78 -2.68 6.94
C HIS A 149 0.29 -1.92 7.71
N SER A 150 1.47 -1.69 7.13
CA SER A 150 2.53 -0.85 7.73
C SER A 150 2.08 0.58 8.05
N LEU A 151 1.07 1.10 7.35
CA LEU A 151 0.62 2.49 7.52
C LEU A 151 -0.10 2.76 8.84
N TRP A 152 -0.74 1.74 9.43
CA TRP A 152 -1.49 1.90 10.68
C TRP A 152 -0.76 1.34 11.93
N LEU A 153 0.39 0.66 11.77
CA LEU A 153 1.16 0.13 12.89
C LEU A 153 1.56 1.21 13.92
N PRO A 154 1.85 2.47 13.53
CA PRO A 154 2.18 3.53 14.48
C PRO A 154 1.02 4.01 15.37
N VAL A 155 -0.23 3.64 15.07
CA VAL A 155 -1.43 4.21 15.70
C VAL A 155 -1.58 3.82 17.16
N VAL A 156 -1.40 2.52 17.47
CA VAL A 156 -1.54 2.02 18.84
C VAL A 156 -0.55 2.65 19.82
N PRO A 157 0.76 2.78 19.49
CA PRO A 157 1.71 3.49 20.36
C PRO A 157 1.42 4.98 20.55
N LEU A 158 0.67 5.60 19.64
CA LEU A 158 0.17 6.97 19.77
C LEU A 158 -1.10 7.03 20.63
N GLN A 159 -1.48 5.95 21.29
CA GLN A 159 -2.66 5.85 22.17
C GLN A 159 -3.98 6.16 21.45
N VAL A 160 -4.09 5.75 20.18
CA VAL A 160 -5.34 5.78 19.40
C VAL A 160 -5.71 4.34 19.07
N GLY A 161 -6.98 3.98 19.28
CA GLY A 161 -7.48 2.64 18.96
C GLY A 161 -7.64 2.44 17.45
N LEU A 162 -7.90 1.20 17.06
CA LEU A 162 -8.10 0.77 15.67
C LEU A 162 -9.47 0.12 15.48
N VAL A 163 -10.10 0.46 14.36
CA VAL A 163 -11.33 -0.19 13.86
C VAL A 163 -11.02 -0.73 12.47
N LEU A 164 -10.81 -2.02 12.35
CA LEU A 164 -10.33 -2.67 11.14
C LEU A 164 -11.47 -3.37 10.40
N LYS A 165 -11.75 -2.92 9.18
CA LYS A 165 -12.58 -3.63 8.20
C LYS A 165 -11.64 -4.21 7.15
N PRO A 166 -11.35 -5.53 7.17
CA PRO A 166 -10.42 -6.14 6.23
C PRO A 166 -10.98 -6.20 4.80
N GLY A 167 -10.09 -6.34 3.84
CA GLY A 167 -10.46 -6.75 2.49
C GLY A 167 -11.06 -8.17 2.47
N PRO A 168 -11.99 -8.47 1.56
CA PRO A 168 -12.71 -9.75 1.59
C PRO A 168 -11.80 -10.97 1.33
N GLN A 169 -10.71 -10.81 0.56
CA GLN A 169 -9.76 -11.89 0.30
C GLN A 169 -8.57 -11.89 1.27
N GLU A 170 -8.37 -10.79 2.04
CA GLU A 170 -7.19 -10.60 2.90
C GLU A 170 -7.58 -10.18 4.34
N PRO A 171 -8.30 -11.00 5.10
CA PRO A 171 -8.50 -10.79 6.53
C PRO A 171 -7.33 -11.27 7.39
N TRP A 172 -6.40 -12.01 6.82
CA TRP A 172 -5.37 -12.77 7.53
C TRP A 172 -4.34 -11.87 8.20
N THR A 173 -3.78 -10.91 7.48
CA THR A 173 -2.75 -10.01 8.02
C THR A 173 -3.26 -9.16 9.18
N PRO A 174 -4.39 -8.39 9.03
CA PRO A 174 -4.86 -7.57 10.15
C PRO A 174 -5.37 -8.41 11.32
N TRP A 175 -5.89 -9.63 11.08
CA TRP A 175 -6.25 -10.54 12.16
C TRP A 175 -5.00 -11.02 12.92
N ARG A 176 -4.01 -11.57 12.21
CA ARG A 176 -2.78 -12.10 12.82
C ARG A 176 -2.00 -11.00 13.56
N LEU A 177 -1.91 -9.79 13.01
CA LEU A 177 -1.34 -8.63 13.70
C LEU A 177 -2.10 -8.30 14.98
N SER A 178 -3.43 -8.30 14.95
CA SER A 178 -4.25 -8.06 16.15
C SER A 178 -4.01 -9.10 17.23
N GLN A 179 -3.91 -10.38 16.88
CA GLN A 179 -3.60 -11.45 17.84
C GLN A 179 -2.19 -11.30 18.41
N ALA A 180 -1.20 -10.95 17.59
CA ALA A 180 0.15 -10.66 18.04
C ALA A 180 0.19 -9.47 19.03
N PHE A 181 -0.57 -8.42 18.75
CA PHE A 181 -0.71 -7.27 19.65
C PHE A 181 -1.33 -7.66 20.98
N PHE A 182 -2.41 -8.44 20.97
CA PHE A 182 -3.05 -8.91 22.20
C PHE A 182 -2.12 -9.83 23.03
N GLN A 183 -1.40 -10.72 22.38
CA GLN A 183 -0.44 -11.60 23.04
C GLN A 183 0.77 -10.84 23.61
N ALA A 184 1.15 -9.71 22.98
CA ALA A 184 2.17 -8.81 23.49
C ALA A 184 1.71 -7.91 24.64
N GLY A 185 0.42 -7.92 25.00
CA GLY A 185 -0.14 -7.17 26.12
C GLY A 185 -0.96 -5.95 25.75
N ILE A 186 -1.15 -5.65 24.48
CA ILE A 186 -2.05 -4.55 24.04
C ILE A 186 -3.49 -4.91 24.47
N PRO A 187 -4.21 -3.97 25.12
CA PRO A 187 -5.59 -4.19 25.56
C PRO A 187 -6.51 -4.57 24.40
N ARG A 188 -7.37 -5.57 24.61
CA ARG A 188 -8.29 -6.04 23.56
C ARG A 188 -9.26 -4.94 23.09
N GLN A 189 -9.60 -4.00 23.98
CA GLN A 189 -10.44 -2.85 23.67
C GLN A 189 -9.82 -1.90 22.63
N ALA A 190 -8.49 -1.95 22.47
CA ALA A 190 -7.75 -1.06 21.55
C ALA A 190 -8.02 -1.37 20.09
N ILE A 191 -8.41 -2.59 19.74
CA ILE A 191 -8.57 -3.04 18.34
C ILE A 191 -9.90 -3.75 18.17
N ALA A 192 -10.74 -3.21 17.31
CA ALA A 192 -11.98 -3.83 16.85
C ALA A 192 -11.79 -4.34 15.40
N PHE A 193 -12.39 -5.50 15.11
CA PHE A 193 -12.23 -6.18 13.82
C PHE A 193 -13.60 -6.57 13.26
N TYR A 194 -13.97 -5.99 12.11
CA TYR A 194 -15.28 -6.13 11.48
C TYR A 194 -15.17 -6.60 10.02
N PRO A 195 -15.01 -7.91 9.75
CA PRO A 195 -15.18 -8.44 8.40
C PRO A 195 -16.61 -8.18 7.91
N GLY A 196 -16.78 -7.82 6.67
CA GLY A 196 -18.11 -7.55 6.13
C GLY A 196 -18.07 -6.92 4.76
N GLU A 197 -19.25 -6.76 4.19
CA GLU A 197 -19.48 -6.18 2.89
C GLU A 197 -19.26 -4.65 2.87
N ALA A 198 -19.56 -4.01 1.75
CA ALA A 198 -19.36 -2.57 1.55
C ALA A 198 -20.06 -1.71 2.60
N GLU A 199 -21.25 -2.13 3.10
CA GLU A 199 -22.00 -1.42 4.13
C GLU A 199 -21.23 -1.29 5.45
N VAL A 200 -20.42 -2.30 5.81
CA VAL A 200 -19.57 -2.27 7.01
C VAL A 200 -18.48 -1.22 6.84
N GLY A 201 -17.89 -1.14 5.63
CA GLY A 201 -16.92 -0.09 5.29
C GLY A 201 -17.54 1.30 5.40
N ALA A 202 -18.74 1.48 4.84
CA ALA A 202 -19.48 2.75 4.94
C ALA A 202 -19.80 3.12 6.40
N ALA A 203 -20.17 2.16 7.24
CA ALA A 203 -20.39 2.37 8.67
C ALA A 203 -19.10 2.80 9.40
N VAL A 204 -17.95 2.17 9.12
CA VAL A 204 -16.65 2.58 9.67
C VAL A 204 -16.34 4.02 9.29
N LEU A 205 -16.47 4.39 8.01
CA LEU A 205 -16.16 5.74 7.52
C LEU A 205 -17.11 6.82 8.09
N SER A 206 -18.37 6.46 8.37
CA SER A 206 -19.35 7.42 8.88
C SER A 206 -19.30 7.58 10.40
N HIS A 207 -18.82 6.58 11.14
CA HIS A 207 -18.83 6.61 12.61
C HIS A 207 -17.44 6.82 13.25
N CYS A 208 -16.35 6.60 12.52
CA CYS A 208 -15.02 6.96 13.01
C CYS A 208 -14.68 8.42 12.64
N PRO A 209 -14.27 9.25 13.61
CA PRO A 209 -13.94 10.66 13.35
C PRO A 209 -12.72 10.86 12.44
N ARG A 210 -11.88 9.85 12.33
CA ARG A 210 -10.76 9.76 11.39
C ARG A 210 -10.73 8.37 10.78
N SER A 211 -10.54 8.29 9.47
CA SER A 211 -10.52 7.01 8.77
C SER A 211 -9.55 7.01 7.60
N PHE A 212 -9.01 5.82 7.25
CA PHE A 212 -8.34 5.54 6.00
C PHE A 212 -9.23 4.66 5.13
N ILE A 213 -9.28 4.95 3.83
CA ILE A 213 -9.91 4.09 2.84
C ILE A 213 -8.95 3.79 1.70
N PHE A 214 -8.91 2.53 1.30
CA PHE A 214 -8.17 2.05 0.14
C PHE A 214 -9.16 1.65 -0.96
N GLY A 215 -8.92 2.07 -2.19
CA GLY A 215 -9.82 1.73 -3.28
C GLY A 215 -9.40 2.27 -4.64
N GLY A 216 -10.14 1.90 -5.67
CA GLY A 216 -9.97 2.43 -7.01
C GLY A 216 -10.43 3.91 -7.12
N THR A 217 -10.16 4.52 -8.27
CA THR A 217 -10.41 5.95 -8.54
C THR A 217 -11.82 6.39 -8.14
N ALA A 218 -12.86 5.64 -8.51
CA ALA A 218 -14.25 5.99 -8.18
C ALA A 218 -14.51 6.07 -6.68
N THR A 219 -13.93 5.15 -5.89
CA THR A 219 -14.03 5.15 -4.42
C THR A 219 -13.31 6.34 -3.82
N VAL A 220 -12.08 6.59 -4.29
CA VAL A 220 -11.24 7.70 -3.82
C VAL A 220 -11.90 9.04 -4.10
N ASP A 221 -12.41 9.25 -5.32
CA ASP A 221 -13.06 10.51 -5.71
C ASP A 221 -14.28 10.83 -4.85
N HIS A 222 -15.03 9.82 -4.43
CA HIS A 222 -16.18 10.01 -3.54
C HIS A 222 -15.80 10.63 -2.18
N TYR A 223 -14.63 10.26 -1.62
CA TYR A 223 -14.17 10.72 -0.30
C TYR A 223 -13.12 11.82 -0.34
N ARG A 224 -12.58 12.19 -1.51
CA ARG A 224 -11.46 13.12 -1.69
C ARG A 224 -11.65 14.48 -0.98
N THR A 225 -12.88 14.96 -0.89
CA THR A 225 -13.21 16.25 -0.26
C THR A 225 -13.52 16.16 1.23
N ASN A 226 -13.52 14.94 1.81
CA ASN A 226 -13.79 14.76 3.22
C ASN A 226 -12.49 14.77 4.04
N PRO A 227 -12.17 15.84 4.81
CA PRO A 227 -10.92 15.93 5.56
C PRO A 227 -10.82 14.93 6.73
N ALA A 228 -11.90 14.24 7.06
CA ALA A 228 -11.93 13.19 8.09
C ALA A 228 -11.47 11.83 7.51
N VAL A 229 -11.41 11.70 6.18
CA VAL A 229 -11.05 10.46 5.49
C VAL A 229 -9.79 10.68 4.68
N GLN A 230 -8.72 10.00 5.01
CA GLN A 230 -7.54 9.92 4.16
C GLN A 230 -7.75 8.82 3.12
N VAL A 231 -7.65 9.19 1.85
CA VAL A 231 -7.88 8.28 0.73
C VAL A 231 -6.57 7.75 0.19
N HIS A 232 -6.50 6.44 -0.05
CA HIS A 232 -5.37 5.74 -0.63
C HIS A 232 -5.85 5.05 -1.92
N GLY A 233 -5.56 5.70 -3.05
CA GLY A 233 -5.99 5.27 -4.38
C GLY A 233 -4.90 4.56 -5.18
N PRO A 234 -5.11 4.46 -6.52
CA PRO A 234 -4.05 4.12 -7.44
C PRO A 234 -2.88 5.11 -7.28
N GLY A 235 -1.66 4.59 -7.27
CA GLY A 235 -0.48 5.41 -6.99
C GLY A 235 0.04 6.15 -8.21
N PHE A 236 -0.17 5.61 -9.39
CA PHE A 236 0.39 6.14 -10.65
C PHE A 236 1.88 6.45 -10.53
N SER A 237 2.62 5.61 -9.81
CA SER A 237 4.03 5.81 -9.50
C SER A 237 4.89 5.74 -10.78
N LYS A 238 5.92 6.59 -10.87
CA LYS A 238 6.65 6.81 -12.12
C LYS A 238 8.16 6.91 -11.92
N ILE A 239 8.90 6.54 -12.96
CA ILE A 239 10.31 6.84 -13.15
C ILE A 239 10.44 7.85 -14.27
N LEU A 240 11.17 8.94 -14.02
CA LEU A 240 11.41 10.04 -14.95
C LEU A 240 12.89 10.10 -15.26
N LEU A 241 13.26 9.88 -16.53
CA LEU A 241 14.64 9.90 -17.00
C LEU A 241 14.99 11.28 -17.55
N GLY A 242 15.95 11.95 -16.93
CA GLY A 242 16.42 13.26 -17.39
C GLY A 242 17.19 13.18 -18.72
N ASP A 243 17.20 14.29 -19.48
CA ASP A 243 17.88 14.38 -20.77
C ASP A 243 19.40 14.18 -20.66
N ASP A 244 19.94 14.45 -19.48
CA ASP A 244 21.36 14.30 -19.16
C ASP A 244 21.82 12.85 -18.97
N ILE A 245 20.85 11.91 -18.71
CA ILE A 245 21.16 10.50 -18.45
C ILE A 245 20.48 9.54 -19.43
N VAL A 246 19.47 10.00 -20.18
CA VAL A 246 18.61 9.12 -20.97
C VAL A 246 19.36 8.35 -22.08
N ASP A 247 20.48 8.87 -22.57
CA ASP A 247 21.31 8.16 -23.55
C ASP A 247 22.09 6.98 -22.95
N ASN A 248 22.08 6.84 -21.62
CA ASN A 248 22.69 5.73 -20.88
C ASN A 248 21.66 4.98 -20.04
N TRP A 249 20.41 4.92 -20.50
CA TRP A 249 19.29 4.34 -19.78
C TRP A 249 19.47 2.88 -19.39
N GLU A 250 20.26 2.13 -20.12
CA GLU A 250 20.48 0.69 -19.90
C GLU A 250 21.02 0.39 -18.49
N GLN A 251 21.82 1.29 -17.92
CA GLN A 251 22.34 1.13 -16.56
C GLN A 251 21.25 1.14 -15.48
N TYR A 252 20.03 1.60 -15.81
CA TYR A 252 18.88 1.65 -14.91
C TYR A 252 17.82 0.57 -15.21
N LEU A 253 18.08 -0.33 -16.18
CA LEU A 253 17.10 -1.34 -16.59
C LEU A 253 16.68 -2.25 -15.42
N ASP A 254 17.61 -2.73 -14.60
CA ASP A 254 17.30 -3.58 -13.46
C ASP A 254 16.45 -2.85 -12.41
N LEU A 255 16.72 -1.57 -12.18
CA LEU A 255 15.90 -0.73 -11.30
C LEU A 255 14.47 -0.57 -11.83
N MET A 256 14.31 -0.36 -13.14
CA MET A 256 13.01 -0.25 -13.79
C MET A 256 12.24 -1.58 -13.69
N VAL A 257 12.88 -2.72 -14.01
CA VAL A 257 12.29 -4.06 -13.87
C VAL A 257 11.84 -4.32 -12.41
N GLN A 258 12.71 -4.06 -11.44
CA GLN A 258 12.41 -4.21 -10.02
C GLN A 258 11.22 -3.35 -9.60
N SER A 259 11.16 -2.09 -10.04
CA SER A 259 10.08 -1.16 -9.70
C SER A 259 8.72 -1.62 -10.23
N VAL A 260 8.69 -2.35 -11.35
CA VAL A 260 7.46 -2.89 -11.95
C VAL A 260 7.06 -4.22 -11.31
N LEU A 261 8.00 -5.14 -11.11
CA LEU A 261 7.72 -6.56 -10.82
C LEU A 261 7.49 -6.86 -9.34
N VAL A 262 8.20 -6.18 -8.43
CA VAL A 262 8.16 -6.47 -6.99
C VAL A 262 6.72 -6.58 -6.50
N ASN A 263 6.44 -7.57 -5.64
CA ASN A 263 5.12 -7.89 -5.13
C ASN A 263 4.06 -8.12 -6.25
N SER A 264 4.51 -8.67 -7.38
CA SER A 264 3.65 -8.90 -8.56
C SER A 264 2.93 -7.64 -9.07
N GLY A 265 3.56 -6.48 -8.97
CA GLY A 265 2.96 -5.20 -9.40
C GLY A 265 1.71 -4.77 -8.60
N ARG A 266 1.45 -5.37 -7.42
CA ARG A 266 0.19 -5.16 -6.66
C ARG A 266 0.22 -4.03 -5.65
N SER A 267 1.28 -3.26 -5.60
CA SER A 267 1.39 -2.12 -4.67
C SER A 267 1.24 -0.80 -5.41
N CYS A 268 0.57 0.18 -4.83
CA CYS A 268 0.46 1.55 -5.37
C CYS A 268 1.82 2.24 -5.60
N ILE A 269 2.89 1.73 -4.99
CA ILE A 269 4.26 2.18 -5.20
C ILE A 269 4.98 1.49 -6.35
N ASN A 270 4.38 0.47 -7.01
CA ASN A 270 4.96 -0.09 -8.22
C ASN A 270 4.94 0.93 -9.35
N CYS A 271 5.99 0.91 -10.16
CA CYS A 271 6.10 1.81 -11.30
C CYS A 271 5.08 1.45 -12.37
N SER A 272 4.12 2.33 -12.64
CA SER A 272 3.15 2.21 -13.72
C SER A 272 3.51 3.03 -14.97
N GLY A 273 4.55 3.89 -14.89
CA GLY A 273 5.00 4.69 -16.02
C GLY A 273 6.49 5.05 -15.97
N ILE A 274 7.19 4.83 -17.07
CA ILE A 274 8.59 5.24 -17.28
C ILE A 274 8.57 6.30 -18.38
N TRP A 275 9.02 7.50 -18.05
CA TRP A 275 8.92 8.67 -18.92
C TRP A 275 10.30 9.12 -19.37
N ALA A 276 10.46 9.30 -20.68
CA ALA A 276 11.70 9.71 -21.30
C ALA A 276 11.44 10.61 -22.50
N SER A 277 12.39 11.48 -22.85
CA SER A 277 12.27 12.36 -24.01
C SER A 277 12.62 11.67 -25.34
N ARG A 278 13.32 10.54 -25.27
CA ARG A 278 13.77 9.72 -26.40
C ARG A 278 14.09 8.30 -25.95
N HIS A 279 14.45 7.42 -26.86
CA HIS A 279 14.77 6.00 -26.63
C HIS A 279 13.61 5.18 -26.06
N THR A 280 12.37 5.69 -26.13
CA THR A 280 11.21 5.01 -25.54
C THR A 280 10.91 3.65 -26.16
N ARG A 281 11.24 3.46 -27.46
CA ARG A 281 11.10 2.17 -28.13
C ARG A 281 12.11 1.16 -27.59
N GLU A 282 13.38 1.54 -27.49
CA GLU A 282 14.46 0.69 -27.01
C GLU A 282 14.28 0.33 -25.53
N ILE A 283 13.83 1.28 -24.71
CA ILE A 283 13.49 1.06 -23.30
C ILE A 283 12.33 0.06 -23.17
N ALA A 284 11.26 0.24 -23.96
CA ALA A 284 10.10 -0.66 -23.93
C ALA A 284 10.48 -2.08 -24.38
N GLU A 285 11.26 -2.22 -25.45
CA GLU A 285 11.76 -3.52 -25.93
C GLU A 285 12.64 -4.22 -24.89
N ALA A 286 13.57 -3.49 -24.24
CA ALA A 286 14.42 -4.06 -23.21
C ALA A 286 13.64 -4.53 -21.98
N LEU A 287 12.67 -3.75 -21.54
CA LEU A 287 11.74 -4.14 -20.46
C LEU A 287 10.91 -5.36 -20.87
N ALA A 288 10.36 -5.35 -22.08
CA ALA A 288 9.55 -6.45 -22.61
C ALA A 288 10.35 -7.76 -22.69
N LYS A 289 11.60 -7.70 -23.09
CA LYS A 289 12.50 -8.86 -23.12
C LYS A 289 12.75 -9.46 -21.73
N ARG A 290 12.77 -8.62 -20.69
CA ARG A 290 12.99 -9.05 -19.30
C ARG A 290 11.70 -9.52 -18.62
N LEU A 291 10.61 -8.85 -18.83
CA LEU A 291 9.32 -9.06 -18.14
C LEU A 291 8.43 -10.04 -18.89
N GLY A 292 8.33 -9.94 -20.22
CA GLY A 292 7.40 -10.71 -21.05
C GLY A 292 7.50 -12.24 -20.92
N PRO A 293 8.69 -12.83 -20.77
CA PRO A 293 8.83 -14.29 -20.58
C PRO A 293 8.39 -14.82 -19.22
N ILE A 294 8.00 -13.97 -18.26
CA ILE A 294 7.59 -14.42 -16.93
C ILE A 294 6.21 -15.06 -17.03
N GLU A 295 6.14 -16.35 -16.69
CA GLU A 295 4.93 -17.16 -16.77
C GLU A 295 4.27 -17.35 -15.40
N PRO A 296 2.94 -17.53 -15.35
CA PRO A 296 2.25 -17.99 -14.15
C PRO A 296 2.78 -19.35 -13.71
N LEU A 297 3.11 -19.47 -12.42
CA LEU A 297 3.52 -20.70 -11.78
C LEU A 297 2.57 -21.04 -10.62
N PRO A 298 2.55 -22.29 -10.12
CA PRO A 298 1.83 -22.63 -8.89
C PRO A 298 2.19 -21.68 -7.75
N PRO A 299 1.25 -21.32 -6.87
CA PRO A 299 1.49 -20.31 -5.84
C PRO A 299 2.54 -20.72 -4.79
N ASP A 300 2.78 -22.02 -4.63
CA ASP A 300 3.80 -22.62 -3.75
C ASP A 300 5.18 -22.79 -4.43
N ASP A 301 5.27 -22.52 -5.75
CA ASP A 301 6.56 -22.56 -6.45
C ASP A 301 7.48 -21.42 -5.98
N PRO A 302 8.73 -21.70 -5.56
CA PRO A 302 9.66 -20.67 -5.10
C PRO A 302 10.04 -19.64 -6.17
N ASN A 303 9.80 -19.93 -7.45
CA ASN A 303 10.05 -19.03 -8.56
C ASN A 303 8.80 -18.27 -9.01
N ALA A 304 7.63 -18.49 -8.38
CA ALA A 304 6.40 -17.81 -8.75
C ALA A 304 6.52 -16.28 -8.51
N GLU A 305 6.40 -15.48 -9.58
CA GLU A 305 6.46 -14.02 -9.53
C GLU A 305 5.08 -13.37 -9.71
N LEU A 306 4.14 -14.10 -10.31
CA LEU A 306 2.84 -13.55 -10.68
C LEU A 306 1.75 -13.97 -9.72
N ALA A 307 0.96 -13.00 -9.29
CA ALA A 307 -0.22 -13.22 -8.47
C ALA A 307 -1.47 -13.41 -9.34
N ALA A 308 -2.31 -14.36 -8.96
CA ALA A 308 -3.60 -14.60 -9.61
C ALA A 308 -4.63 -13.53 -9.22
N PHE A 309 -5.49 -13.14 -10.15
CA PHE A 309 -6.75 -12.47 -9.88
C PHE A 309 -7.77 -13.51 -9.41
N THR A 310 -8.17 -13.45 -8.16
CA THR A 310 -9.05 -14.43 -7.53
C THR A 310 -10.54 -14.08 -7.62
N VAL A 311 -10.84 -12.92 -8.20
CA VAL A 311 -12.21 -12.52 -8.54
C VAL A 311 -12.48 -12.89 -9.99
N PRO A 312 -13.42 -13.81 -10.28
CA PRO A 312 -13.74 -14.21 -11.63
C PRO A 312 -14.08 -13.03 -12.54
N GLY A 313 -13.55 -13.03 -13.76
CA GLY A 313 -13.77 -11.98 -14.76
C GLY A 313 -12.89 -10.72 -14.59
N GLN A 314 -12.15 -10.58 -13.50
CA GLN A 314 -11.33 -9.37 -13.27
C GLN A 314 -10.12 -9.29 -14.21
N ALA A 315 -9.40 -10.38 -14.41
CA ALA A 315 -8.27 -10.44 -15.34
C ALA A 315 -8.71 -10.17 -16.78
N GLU A 316 -9.84 -10.76 -17.18
CA GLU A 316 -10.47 -10.58 -18.47
C GLU A 316 -10.85 -9.11 -18.72
N ALA A 317 -11.50 -8.48 -17.75
CA ALA A 317 -11.90 -7.08 -17.85
C ALA A 317 -10.70 -6.15 -18.03
N ILE A 318 -9.61 -6.39 -17.31
CA ILE A 318 -8.35 -5.64 -17.45
C ILE A 318 -7.75 -5.88 -18.83
N SER A 319 -7.69 -7.14 -19.31
CA SER A 319 -7.14 -7.45 -20.62
C SER A 319 -7.91 -6.73 -21.73
N VAL A 320 -9.24 -6.72 -21.66
CA VAL A 320 -10.10 -5.99 -22.62
C VAL A 320 -9.87 -4.47 -22.56
N ASP A 321 -9.64 -3.88 -21.37
CA ASP A 321 -9.36 -2.44 -21.25
C ASP A 321 -7.99 -2.10 -21.88
N ILE A 322 -7.00 -2.98 -21.75
CA ILE A 322 -5.70 -2.83 -22.40
C ILE A 322 -5.83 -2.97 -23.93
N ASP A 323 -6.57 -3.98 -24.42
CA ASP A 323 -6.80 -4.19 -25.85
C ASP A 323 -7.47 -2.98 -26.49
N ARG A 324 -8.44 -2.38 -25.82
CA ARG A 324 -9.07 -1.14 -26.27
C ARG A 324 -8.08 0.05 -26.33
N ALA A 325 -7.14 0.13 -25.40
CA ALA A 325 -6.11 1.16 -25.43
C ALA A 325 -5.14 0.99 -26.61
N LEU A 326 -4.89 -0.27 -27.02
CA LEU A 326 -4.04 -0.61 -28.16
C LEU A 326 -4.67 -0.28 -29.53
N GLU A 327 -5.99 -0.01 -29.60
CA GLU A 327 -6.64 0.47 -30.82
C GLU A 327 -6.26 1.93 -31.17
N GLN A 328 -5.60 2.66 -30.26
CA GLN A 328 -5.18 4.04 -30.47
C GLN A 328 -3.84 4.08 -31.23
N ASP A 329 -3.73 4.93 -32.23
CA ASP A 329 -2.47 5.22 -32.91
C ASP A 329 -1.42 5.73 -31.89
N GLY A 330 -0.20 5.24 -31.98
CA GLY A 330 0.90 5.60 -31.08
C GLY A 330 0.93 4.82 -29.75
N VAL A 331 0.12 3.77 -29.61
CA VAL A 331 0.12 2.83 -28.48
C VAL A 331 0.54 1.45 -28.99
N GLU A 332 1.59 0.86 -28.41
CA GLU A 332 2.15 -0.44 -28.82
C GLU A 332 2.38 -1.35 -27.62
N ASP A 333 2.01 -2.64 -27.73
CA ASP A 333 2.37 -3.68 -26.74
C ASP A 333 3.73 -4.29 -27.11
N ALA A 334 4.78 -3.86 -26.42
CA ALA A 334 6.14 -4.36 -26.63
C ALA A 334 6.30 -5.80 -26.13
N THR A 335 5.46 -6.28 -25.23
CA THR A 335 5.52 -7.64 -24.65
C THR A 335 4.82 -8.70 -25.48
N ALA A 336 3.93 -8.33 -26.42
CA ALA A 336 3.19 -9.29 -27.24
C ALA A 336 4.05 -10.38 -27.90
N PRO A 337 5.28 -10.08 -28.45
CA PRO A 337 6.15 -11.10 -29.04
C PRO A 337 6.70 -12.14 -28.04
N TYR A 338 6.69 -11.84 -26.76
CA TYR A 338 7.24 -12.67 -25.69
C TYR A 338 6.18 -13.49 -24.96
N HIS A 339 4.89 -13.22 -25.18
CA HIS A 339 3.79 -13.96 -24.59
C HIS A 339 3.48 -15.21 -25.42
N GLY A 340 3.88 -16.38 -24.95
CA GLY A 340 3.69 -17.67 -25.66
C GLY A 340 2.25 -18.10 -25.90
N GLY A 341 1.26 -17.38 -25.40
CA GLY A 341 -0.18 -17.68 -25.55
C GLY A 341 -1.08 -16.47 -25.29
N GLY A 342 -0.54 -15.26 -25.45
CA GLY A 342 -1.24 -14.01 -25.16
C GLY A 342 -1.06 -13.54 -23.71
N ARG A 343 -1.55 -12.33 -23.41
CA ARG A 343 -1.43 -11.68 -22.10
C ARG A 343 -2.22 -12.41 -21.02
N LEU A 344 -3.42 -12.85 -21.33
CA LEU A 344 -4.38 -13.44 -20.40
C LEU A 344 -4.26 -14.97 -20.35
N THR A 345 -4.19 -15.52 -19.13
CA THR A 345 -4.44 -16.92 -18.84
C THR A 345 -5.66 -17.01 -17.94
N SER A 346 -6.80 -17.45 -18.48
CA SER A 346 -8.07 -17.54 -17.77
C SER A 346 -8.37 -18.97 -17.34
N GLN A 347 -8.90 -19.11 -16.14
CA GLN A 347 -9.45 -20.34 -15.56
C GLN A 347 -10.86 -20.04 -15.02
N GLU A 348 -11.64 -21.07 -14.74
CA GLU A 348 -13.03 -20.90 -14.27
C GLU A 348 -13.14 -19.99 -13.03
N ARG A 349 -12.18 -20.07 -12.10
CA ARG A 349 -12.22 -19.39 -10.79
C ARG A 349 -11.26 -18.23 -10.67
N TYR A 350 -10.24 -18.13 -11.52
CA TYR A 350 -9.17 -17.15 -11.43
C TYR A 350 -8.53 -16.88 -12.79
N GLY A 351 -7.78 -15.81 -12.86
CA GLY A 351 -7.00 -15.51 -14.06
C GLY A 351 -5.64 -14.95 -13.72
N TYR A 352 -4.71 -15.06 -14.66
CA TYR A 352 -3.42 -14.37 -14.61
C TYR A 352 -3.28 -13.39 -15.77
N LEU A 353 -2.60 -12.30 -15.52
CA LEU A 353 -2.10 -11.41 -16.57
C LEU A 353 -0.57 -11.46 -16.57
N ARG A 354 0.01 -11.82 -17.71
CA ARG A 354 1.47 -11.75 -17.89
C ARG A 354 1.94 -10.30 -17.89
N PRO A 355 3.16 -10.04 -17.43
CA PRO A 355 3.70 -8.68 -17.38
C PRO A 355 3.56 -7.98 -18.73
N THR A 356 3.11 -6.75 -18.72
CA THR A 356 2.76 -6.01 -19.93
C THR A 356 3.45 -4.66 -19.97
N VAL A 357 4.15 -4.41 -21.07
CA VAL A 357 4.88 -3.16 -21.34
C VAL A 357 4.25 -2.48 -22.54
N ILE A 358 3.66 -1.33 -22.32
CA ILE A 358 3.01 -0.53 -23.36
C ILE A 358 3.86 0.70 -23.68
N ARG A 359 4.23 0.88 -24.95
CA ARG A 359 4.84 2.12 -25.42
C ARG A 359 3.76 3.12 -25.83
N CYS A 360 3.93 4.38 -25.39
CA CYS A 360 3.08 5.50 -25.74
C CYS A 360 3.92 6.62 -26.37
N GLU A 361 3.56 7.05 -27.57
CA GLU A 361 4.29 8.13 -28.29
C GLU A 361 3.99 9.53 -27.72
N SER A 362 3.05 9.63 -26.78
CA SER A 362 2.65 10.91 -26.23
C SER A 362 2.02 10.75 -24.86
N PRO A 363 2.24 11.70 -23.92
CA PRO A 363 1.58 11.71 -22.61
C PRO A 363 0.07 12.00 -22.69
N GLN A 364 -0.47 12.45 -23.82
CA GLN A 364 -1.89 12.69 -24.04
C GLN A 364 -2.68 11.42 -24.34
N LEU A 365 -2.02 10.32 -24.67
CA LEU A 365 -2.68 9.03 -24.91
C LEU A 365 -3.26 8.47 -23.60
N ALA A 366 -4.49 7.96 -23.66
CA ALA A 366 -5.18 7.47 -22.47
C ALA A 366 -4.41 6.35 -21.76
N ALA A 367 -3.67 5.53 -22.51
CA ALA A 367 -2.81 4.49 -21.97
C ALA A 367 -1.69 5.03 -21.08
N ALA A 368 -1.13 6.22 -21.36
CA ALA A 368 -0.02 6.81 -20.61
C ALA A 368 -0.32 7.05 -19.12
N GLY A 369 -1.61 7.18 -18.76
CA GLY A 369 -2.09 7.40 -17.39
C GLY A 369 -2.70 6.16 -16.72
N LYS A 370 -2.55 4.96 -17.29
CA LYS A 370 -3.15 3.73 -16.74
C LYS A 370 -2.27 3.09 -15.68
N GLU A 371 -2.92 2.48 -14.70
CA GLU A 371 -2.31 1.61 -13.68
C GLU A 371 -3.23 0.43 -13.43
N TYR A 372 -2.63 -0.75 -13.29
CA TYR A 372 -3.32 -1.98 -12.94
C TYR A 372 -2.55 -2.74 -11.86
N MET A 373 -3.24 -3.57 -11.09
CA MET A 373 -2.66 -4.35 -9.98
C MET A 373 -2.02 -5.67 -10.46
N PHE A 374 -1.13 -5.58 -11.45
CA PHE A 374 -0.23 -6.63 -11.93
C PHE A 374 1.01 -5.96 -12.56
N PRO A 375 2.08 -6.68 -12.92
CA PRO A 375 3.25 -6.07 -13.54
C PRO A 375 2.91 -5.43 -14.89
N TYR A 376 2.48 -4.17 -14.84
CA TYR A 376 2.08 -3.35 -15.98
C TYR A 376 2.83 -2.03 -15.94
N VAL A 377 3.38 -1.62 -17.08
CA VAL A 377 4.08 -0.34 -17.18
C VAL A 377 3.90 0.27 -18.57
N THR A 378 3.74 1.59 -18.60
CA THR A 378 3.80 2.37 -19.83
C THR A 378 5.17 3.03 -19.97
N VAL A 379 5.75 2.99 -21.17
CA VAL A 379 6.94 3.78 -21.53
C VAL A 379 6.49 4.93 -22.40
N VAL A 380 6.58 6.14 -21.86
CA VAL A 380 5.92 7.33 -22.44
C VAL A 380 6.96 8.30 -22.96
N GLU A 381 6.80 8.71 -24.22
CA GLU A 381 7.62 9.76 -24.80
C GLU A 381 7.10 11.13 -24.37
N CYS A 382 7.95 11.91 -23.69
CA CYS A 382 7.59 13.24 -23.20
C CYS A 382 8.83 14.12 -23.08
N PRO A 383 8.85 15.33 -23.65
CA PRO A 383 9.94 16.29 -23.43
C PRO A 383 10.15 16.56 -21.92
N GLN A 384 11.40 16.62 -21.48
CA GLN A 384 11.74 16.79 -20.06
C GLN A 384 11.04 17.98 -19.41
N ASP A 385 10.95 19.12 -20.09
CA ASP A 385 10.32 20.35 -19.60
C ASP A 385 8.81 20.22 -19.38
N LYS A 386 8.17 19.18 -19.93
CA LYS A 386 6.75 18.86 -19.79
C LYS A 386 6.46 17.75 -18.81
N MET A 387 7.44 16.90 -18.46
CA MET A 387 7.21 15.71 -17.64
C MET A 387 6.48 16.04 -16.34
N THR A 388 7.02 16.94 -15.52
CA THR A 388 6.48 17.28 -14.20
C THR A 388 5.00 17.73 -14.23
N SER A 389 4.61 18.46 -15.27
CA SER A 389 3.23 18.93 -15.43
C SER A 389 2.30 17.89 -16.05
N SER A 390 2.85 16.91 -16.79
CA SER A 390 2.06 15.93 -17.55
C SER A 390 1.82 14.63 -16.80
N ILE A 391 2.63 14.29 -15.78
CA ILE A 391 2.53 13.01 -15.06
C ILE A 391 1.25 12.85 -14.22
N GLY A 392 0.52 13.93 -13.97
CA GLY A 392 -0.67 13.92 -13.10
C GLY A 392 -0.32 13.70 -11.63
N THR A 393 -1.33 13.40 -10.82
CA THR A 393 -1.12 13.01 -9.40
C THR A 393 -0.33 11.71 -9.35
N THR A 394 0.75 11.71 -8.58
CA THR A 394 1.73 10.62 -8.54
C THR A 394 2.15 10.37 -7.10
N LEU A 395 1.95 9.15 -6.61
CA LEU A 395 2.34 8.78 -5.25
C LEU A 395 3.86 8.76 -5.11
N VAL A 396 4.59 8.06 -6.01
CA VAL A 396 6.04 8.02 -5.98
C VAL A 396 6.57 8.43 -7.35
N ALA A 397 7.37 9.50 -7.38
CA ALA A 397 8.18 9.84 -8.55
C ALA A 397 9.65 9.61 -8.25
N THR A 398 10.32 8.82 -9.08
CA THR A 398 11.79 8.68 -9.09
C THR A 398 12.34 9.49 -10.26
N GLY A 399 12.95 10.63 -9.98
CA GLY A 399 13.67 11.44 -10.98
C GLY A 399 15.14 11.03 -11.05
N ILE A 400 15.55 10.39 -12.14
CA ILE A 400 16.95 10.03 -12.38
C ILE A 400 17.56 11.11 -13.28
N THR A 401 18.29 12.04 -12.66
CA THR A 401 18.89 13.19 -13.34
C THR A 401 19.93 13.86 -12.46
N TYR A 402 20.93 14.50 -13.06
CA TYR A 402 21.87 15.45 -12.46
C TYR A 402 21.57 16.88 -12.90
N ASP A 403 20.62 17.11 -13.85
CA ASP A 403 20.18 18.42 -14.27
C ASP A 403 19.48 19.14 -13.11
N GLU A 404 20.10 20.20 -12.60
CA GLU A 404 19.58 20.94 -11.44
C GLU A 404 18.26 21.65 -11.76
N ALA A 405 18.02 22.11 -12.99
CA ALA A 405 16.77 22.74 -13.37
C ALA A 405 15.61 21.74 -13.30
N PHE A 406 15.84 20.50 -13.79
CA PHE A 406 14.84 19.44 -13.70
C PHE A 406 14.62 18.99 -12.26
N ARG A 407 15.67 18.81 -11.47
CA ARG A 407 15.55 18.50 -10.02
C ARG A 407 14.73 19.54 -9.28
N GLN A 408 14.96 20.83 -9.54
CA GLN A 408 14.17 21.93 -8.96
C GLN A 408 12.72 21.91 -9.39
N SER A 409 12.41 21.54 -10.63
CA SER A 409 11.03 21.38 -11.07
C SER A 409 10.30 20.27 -10.31
N LEU A 410 10.96 19.13 -10.08
CA LEU A 410 10.45 18.01 -9.30
C LEU A 410 10.25 18.37 -7.82
N LEU A 411 11.19 19.09 -7.20
CA LEU A 411 11.10 19.55 -5.82
C LEU A 411 9.96 20.54 -5.58
N LYS A 412 9.59 21.33 -6.59
CA LYS A 412 8.50 22.30 -6.53
C LYS A 412 7.13 21.71 -6.92
N ALA A 413 7.12 20.48 -7.43
CA ALA A 413 5.91 19.83 -7.86
C ALA A 413 4.96 19.58 -6.67
N THR A 414 3.68 19.92 -6.84
CA THR A 414 2.63 19.73 -5.83
C THR A 414 1.75 18.51 -6.10
N ASN A 415 2.02 17.80 -7.18
CA ASN A 415 1.31 16.60 -7.62
C ASN A 415 2.11 15.31 -7.36
N ILE A 416 3.20 15.38 -6.60
CA ILE A 416 4.05 14.26 -6.20
C ILE A 416 4.05 14.17 -4.68
N ASP A 417 3.58 13.04 -4.13
CA ASP A 417 3.56 12.83 -2.68
C ASP A 417 4.91 12.38 -2.11
N ARG A 418 5.64 11.55 -2.88
CA ARG A 418 6.96 11.02 -2.51
C ARG A 418 7.93 11.19 -3.66
N LEU A 419 8.98 11.92 -3.43
CA LEU A 419 10.01 12.19 -4.44
C LEU A 419 11.33 11.47 -4.08
N ASN A 420 11.80 10.64 -5.00
CA ASN A 420 13.15 10.09 -5.01
C ASN A 420 13.98 10.85 -6.04
N LEU A 421 15.16 11.33 -5.65
CA LEU A 421 16.12 11.93 -6.58
C LEU A 421 17.34 11.02 -6.68
N GLY A 422 17.58 10.51 -7.90
CA GLY A 422 18.62 9.52 -8.20
C GLY A 422 18.07 8.10 -8.44
N PRO A 423 18.92 7.11 -8.62
CA PRO A 423 18.54 5.75 -9.00
C PRO A 423 17.98 4.93 -7.82
N ILE A 424 16.80 5.29 -7.38
CA ILE A 424 16.06 4.65 -6.28
C ILE A 424 14.80 3.99 -6.84
N PRO A 425 14.58 2.67 -6.68
CA PRO A 425 13.35 2.02 -7.09
C PRO A 425 12.11 2.68 -6.45
N THR A 426 11.01 2.81 -7.19
CA THR A 426 9.77 3.38 -6.66
C THR A 426 9.23 2.58 -5.48
N THR A 427 9.53 1.27 -5.44
CA THR A 427 9.12 0.32 -4.40
C THR A 427 9.96 0.38 -3.13
N GLN A 428 11.06 1.15 -3.12
CA GLN A 428 11.86 1.35 -1.92
C GLN A 428 11.20 2.36 -0.99
N VAL A 429 10.83 1.93 0.21
CA VAL A 429 10.15 2.76 1.20
C VAL A 429 11.13 3.19 2.29
N ASN A 430 11.22 4.49 2.52
CA ASN A 430 11.84 5.04 3.73
C ASN A 430 10.76 5.27 4.79
N TRP A 431 10.67 4.37 5.76
CA TRP A 431 9.66 4.44 6.82
C TRP A 431 9.85 5.61 7.80
N LEU A 432 11.01 6.27 7.77
CA LEU A 432 11.28 7.48 8.56
C LEU A 432 10.65 8.74 7.95
N ALA A 433 10.09 8.64 6.75
CA ALA A 433 9.39 9.71 6.05
C ALA A 433 7.88 9.39 5.95
N PRO A 434 7.02 10.42 5.84
CA PRO A 434 5.61 10.23 5.57
C PRO A 434 5.35 9.42 4.30
N HIS A 435 4.28 8.62 4.25
CA HIS A 435 3.89 7.89 3.06
C HIS A 435 2.97 8.72 2.15
N GLU A 436 1.74 8.93 2.58
CA GLU A 436 0.76 9.83 1.96
C GLU A 436 0.24 10.76 3.06
N GLY A 437 1.02 11.78 3.41
CA GLY A 437 0.78 12.56 4.61
C GLY A 437 1.36 11.93 5.89
N ASN A 438 1.37 12.68 6.96
CA ASN A 438 1.90 12.25 8.26
C ASN A 438 0.76 11.79 9.16
N ILE A 439 0.78 10.51 9.57
CA ILE A 439 -0.23 9.93 10.46
C ILE A 439 -0.39 10.68 11.77
N VAL A 440 0.68 11.28 12.30
CA VAL A 440 0.63 12.07 13.54
C VAL A 440 -0.17 13.35 13.33
N ASP A 441 0.07 14.07 12.23
CA ASP A 441 -0.65 15.30 11.89
C ASP A 441 -2.14 15.01 11.55
N PHE A 442 -2.45 13.80 11.09
CA PHE A 442 -3.83 13.36 10.85
C PHE A 442 -4.57 13.02 12.14
N LEU A 443 -3.88 12.41 13.11
CA LEU A 443 -4.49 11.95 14.37
C LEU A 443 -4.46 12.99 15.48
N PHE A 444 -3.59 13.97 15.42
CA PHE A 444 -3.41 14.98 16.48
C PHE A 444 -3.41 16.40 15.92
N ARG A 445 -3.87 17.31 16.74
CA ARG A 445 -3.75 18.75 16.48
C ARG A 445 -3.11 19.45 17.66
N ALA A 446 -2.23 20.39 17.37
CA ALA A 446 -1.75 21.31 18.37
C ALA A 446 -2.88 22.29 18.77
N ARG A 447 -2.93 22.68 20.03
CA ARG A 447 -3.83 23.74 20.53
C ARG A 447 -3.04 24.77 21.31
N ALA A 448 -3.56 25.99 21.37
CA ALA A 448 -3.02 27.02 22.26
C ALA A 448 -3.11 26.53 23.72
N PHE A 449 -2.03 26.65 24.46
CA PHE A 449 -1.94 26.23 25.85
C PHE A 449 -1.07 27.19 26.64
N GLN A 450 -1.55 27.58 27.79
CA GLN A 450 -0.83 28.40 28.77
C GLN A 450 -1.05 27.80 30.16
N MET A 451 -0.04 27.79 30.95
CA MET A 451 -0.08 27.34 32.34
C MET A 451 0.56 28.44 33.21
N ALA A 452 -0.12 28.85 34.30
CA ALA A 452 0.34 29.82 35.26
C ALA A 452 1.27 29.20 36.30
#